data_f1bfa5569a1d9669982586172d47b1c3
#
_entry.id   f1bfa5569a1d9669982586172d47b1c3
#
_cell.length_a   1.000
_cell.length_b   1.000
_cell.length_c   1.000
_cell.angle_alpha   90.00
_cell.angle_beta   90.00
_cell.angle_gamma   90.00
#
_symmetry.space_group_name_H-M   'P 1'
#
loop_
_entity.id
_entity.type
_entity.pdbx_description
1 polymer ?
#
loop_
_entity_poly.entity_id
_entity_poly.type
_entity_poly.pdbx_seq_one_letter_code
_entity_poly.pdbx_strand_id
1 'polypeptide(L)'
;MLKFSLPVCMIGTLMALTANSELGLWMARPALLIYLITQWPRQGLLAKGLQTVAVLLSLLVAVFHSDPLPILLDAWDRFCFFATFVSALGLLRVSAMRSRLIRDAGQVLIRQRPTWRYPTLSLGSALFGMIVNIGVLNLFGAMIQRSNSLKAAGGDRAIQAVRERRMIMAMLRGFSLAPLVSPLGVTLAVILSSMPQLLSLIHI
;
A
#
# COMPACT_ATOMS: atom_id res chain seq x y z
N MET A 1 -3.62 16.40 20.93
CA MET A 1 -4.77 15.48 20.83
C MET A 1 -5.06 15.00 19.40
N LEU A 2 -4.91 15.82 18.38
CA LEU A 2 -5.27 15.53 16.97
C LEU A 2 -4.38 14.49 16.23
N LYS A 3 -3.19 14.16 16.75
CA LYS A 3 -2.30 13.15 16.14
C LYS A 3 -2.73 11.70 16.40
N PHE A 4 -3.68 11.50 17.30
CA PHE A 4 -4.12 10.16 17.71
C PHE A 4 -5.42 9.71 17.05
N SER A 5 -6.08 10.57 16.25
CA SER A 5 -7.36 10.23 15.63
C SER A 5 -7.27 9.03 14.68
N LEU A 6 -6.22 8.94 13.85
CA LEU A 6 -6.01 7.80 12.98
C LEU A 6 -5.72 6.50 13.75
N PRO A 7 -4.80 6.44 14.75
CA PRO A 7 -4.65 5.28 15.62
C PRO A 7 -5.95 4.86 16.34
N VAL A 8 -6.76 5.81 16.82
CA VAL A 8 -8.06 5.50 17.43
C VAL A 8 -9.01 4.87 16.42
N CYS A 9 -9.08 5.39 15.20
CA CYS A 9 -9.84 4.77 14.12
C CYS A 9 -9.36 3.34 13.84
N MET A 10 -8.05 3.11 13.78
CA MET A 10 -7.48 1.77 13.56
C MET A 10 -7.87 0.80 14.68
N ILE A 11 -7.74 1.20 15.92
CA ILE A 11 -8.10 0.38 17.09
C ILE A 11 -9.60 0.07 17.09
N GLY A 12 -10.45 1.08 16.88
CA GLY A 12 -11.89 0.93 16.79
C GLY A 12 -12.32 -0.04 15.68
N THR A 13 -11.74 0.10 14.49
CA THR A 13 -12.01 -0.80 13.37
C THR A 13 -11.55 -2.22 13.65
N LEU A 14 -10.38 -2.41 14.26
CA LEU A 14 -9.90 -3.74 14.66
C LEU A 14 -10.80 -4.38 15.72
N MET A 15 -11.27 -3.61 16.72
CA MET A 15 -12.23 -4.11 17.70
C MET A 15 -13.57 -4.51 17.06
N ALA A 16 -14.04 -3.73 16.10
CA ALA A 16 -15.25 -4.06 15.35
C ALA A 16 -15.10 -5.39 14.57
N LEU A 17 -13.95 -5.59 13.91
CA LEU A 17 -13.69 -6.78 13.11
C LEU A 17 -13.44 -8.03 13.93
N THR A 18 -12.74 -7.93 15.07
CA THR A 18 -12.33 -9.10 15.86
C THR A 18 -13.37 -9.50 16.90
N ALA A 19 -14.00 -8.53 17.55
CA ALA A 19 -14.96 -8.76 18.62
C ALA A 19 -16.41 -8.54 18.18
N ASN A 20 -16.67 -8.30 16.90
CA ASN A 20 -17.98 -7.94 16.34
C ASN A 20 -18.69 -6.83 17.18
N SER A 21 -17.89 -5.88 17.67
CA SER A 21 -18.30 -4.88 18.65
C SER A 21 -18.80 -3.61 17.98
N GLU A 22 -20.04 -3.25 18.23
CA GLU A 22 -20.59 -1.96 17.79
C GLU A 22 -19.84 -0.78 18.41
N LEU A 23 -19.31 -0.93 19.62
CA LEU A 23 -18.49 0.10 20.27
C LEU A 23 -17.26 0.45 19.43
N GLY A 24 -16.66 -0.53 18.74
CA GLY A 24 -15.56 -0.29 17.84
C GLY A 24 -15.92 0.65 16.69
N LEU A 25 -17.10 0.46 16.09
CA LEU A 25 -17.60 1.33 15.02
C LEU A 25 -17.93 2.74 15.52
N TRP A 26 -18.53 2.83 16.71
CA TRP A 26 -18.81 4.12 17.36
C TRP A 26 -17.55 4.94 17.64
N MET A 27 -16.42 4.29 17.89
CA MET A 27 -15.12 4.94 18.04
C MET A 27 -14.47 5.27 16.70
N ALA A 28 -14.51 4.34 15.73
CA ALA A 28 -13.83 4.48 14.47
C ALA A 28 -14.40 5.61 13.59
N ARG A 29 -15.73 5.69 13.50
CA ARG A 29 -16.43 6.65 12.63
C ARG A 29 -16.07 8.12 12.96
N PRO A 30 -16.23 8.61 14.18
CA PRO A 30 -15.88 10.01 14.51
C PRO A 30 -14.36 10.24 14.45
N ALA A 31 -13.56 9.26 14.83
CA ALA A 31 -12.09 9.38 14.77
C ALA A 31 -11.59 9.62 13.35
N LEU A 32 -12.16 8.91 12.36
CA LEU A 32 -11.81 9.10 10.96
C LEU A 32 -12.29 10.47 10.43
N LEU A 33 -13.50 10.90 10.82
CA LEU A 33 -14.02 12.21 10.45
C LEU A 33 -13.12 13.33 10.96
N ILE A 34 -12.74 13.27 12.24
CA ILE A 34 -11.82 14.23 12.85
C ILE A 34 -10.48 14.23 12.12
N TYR A 35 -9.97 13.06 11.75
CA TYR A 35 -8.73 12.94 10.97
C TYR A 35 -8.84 13.64 9.62
N LEU A 36 -9.91 13.42 8.86
CA LEU A 36 -10.12 14.02 7.55
C LEU A 36 -10.22 15.55 7.63
N ILE A 37 -11.00 16.07 8.56
CA ILE A 37 -11.17 17.50 8.76
C ILE A 37 -9.83 18.16 9.14
N THR A 38 -9.09 17.57 10.05
CA THR A 38 -7.83 18.16 10.55
C THR A 38 -6.70 18.09 9.54
N GLN A 39 -6.71 17.08 8.67
CA GLN A 39 -5.70 16.93 7.61
C GLN A 39 -6.06 17.66 6.31
N TRP A 40 -7.30 18.16 6.19
CA TRP A 40 -7.74 18.86 4.98
C TRP A 40 -6.79 19.94 4.47
N PRO A 41 -6.26 20.86 5.30
CA PRO A 41 -5.35 21.91 4.80
C PRO A 41 -4.02 21.37 4.27
N ARG A 42 -3.58 20.19 4.74
CA ARG A 42 -2.30 19.57 4.39
C ARG A 42 -2.37 18.62 3.20
N GLN A 43 -3.57 18.32 2.73
CA GLN A 43 -3.77 17.39 1.63
C GLN A 43 -3.47 18.04 0.28
N GLY A 44 -2.94 17.23 -0.65
CA GLY A 44 -2.75 17.63 -2.04
C GLY A 44 -4.07 17.78 -2.79
N LEU A 45 -4.05 18.48 -3.92
CA LEU A 45 -5.23 18.77 -4.74
C LEU A 45 -6.01 17.50 -5.15
N LEU A 46 -5.32 16.43 -5.51
CA LEU A 46 -5.93 15.14 -5.85
C LEU A 46 -6.76 14.55 -4.71
N ALA A 47 -6.20 14.54 -3.50
CA ALA A 47 -6.89 14.01 -2.33
C ALA A 47 -8.13 14.83 -1.96
N LYS A 48 -8.02 16.17 -2.05
CA LYS A 48 -9.15 17.08 -1.85
C LYS A 48 -10.23 16.85 -2.90
N GLY A 49 -9.85 16.71 -4.17
CA GLY A 49 -10.78 16.41 -5.26
C GLY A 49 -11.55 15.11 -5.03
N LEU A 50 -10.86 14.02 -4.67
CA LEU A 50 -11.50 12.74 -4.37
C LEU A 50 -12.45 12.82 -3.18
N GLN A 51 -12.08 13.53 -2.11
CA GLN A 51 -12.95 13.73 -0.95
C GLN A 51 -14.17 14.58 -1.29
N THR A 52 -14.00 15.64 -2.10
CA THR A 52 -15.12 16.46 -2.58
C THR A 52 -16.12 15.63 -3.39
N VAL A 53 -15.62 14.80 -4.31
CA VAL A 53 -16.46 13.87 -5.11
C VAL A 53 -17.19 12.90 -4.18
N ALA A 54 -16.51 12.32 -3.19
CA ALA A 54 -17.15 11.41 -2.24
C ALA A 54 -18.27 12.09 -1.44
N VAL A 55 -18.06 13.33 -0.99
CA VAL A 55 -19.10 14.12 -0.30
C VAL A 55 -20.28 14.41 -1.23
N LEU A 56 -20.03 14.81 -2.48
CA LEU A 56 -21.09 15.06 -3.45
C LEU A 56 -21.91 13.81 -3.73
N LEU A 57 -21.27 12.65 -3.93
CA LEU A 57 -21.96 11.37 -4.11
C LEU A 57 -22.78 11.00 -2.86
N SER A 58 -22.27 11.21 -1.67
CA SER A 58 -22.99 10.97 -0.42
C SER A 58 -24.25 11.86 -0.31
N LEU A 59 -24.14 13.14 -0.68
CA LEU A 59 -25.27 14.06 -0.74
C LEU A 59 -26.30 13.62 -1.77
N LEU A 60 -25.85 13.15 -2.92
CA LEU A 60 -26.71 12.63 -3.99
C LEU A 60 -27.52 11.43 -3.51
N VAL A 61 -26.88 10.47 -2.83
CA VAL A 61 -27.55 9.33 -2.19
C VAL A 61 -28.56 9.81 -1.14
N ALA A 62 -28.18 10.80 -0.32
CA ALA A 62 -29.06 11.35 0.71
C ALA A 62 -30.34 12.01 0.16
N VAL A 63 -30.27 12.59 -1.06
CA VAL A 63 -31.41 13.28 -1.68
C VAL A 63 -32.30 12.31 -2.48
N PHE A 64 -31.69 11.35 -3.20
CA PHE A 64 -32.43 10.52 -4.15
C PHE A 64 -32.85 9.15 -3.60
N HIS A 65 -32.35 8.73 -2.42
CA HIS A 65 -32.68 7.43 -1.86
C HIS A 65 -33.72 7.56 -0.73
N SER A 66 -34.69 6.64 -0.70
CA SER A 66 -35.77 6.68 0.31
C SER A 66 -35.28 6.41 1.73
N ASP A 67 -34.23 5.60 1.88
CA ASP A 67 -33.58 5.28 3.15
C ASP A 67 -32.05 5.37 2.99
N PRO A 68 -31.46 6.58 3.04
CA PRO A 68 -30.05 6.79 2.78
C PRO A 68 -29.12 6.40 3.95
N LEU A 69 -29.66 6.37 5.17
CA LEU A 69 -28.84 6.26 6.39
C LEU A 69 -28.05 4.93 6.48
N PRO A 70 -28.67 3.75 6.24
CA PRO A 70 -27.96 2.47 6.27
C PRO A 70 -26.88 2.40 5.18
N ILE A 71 -27.14 2.93 3.99
CA ILE A 71 -26.21 2.93 2.87
C ILE A 71 -24.98 3.78 3.19
N LEU A 72 -25.20 4.97 3.74
CA LEU A 72 -24.13 5.88 4.12
C LEU A 72 -23.29 5.35 5.29
N LEU A 73 -23.93 4.69 6.25
CA LEU A 73 -23.22 4.07 7.37
C LEU A 73 -22.36 2.89 6.91
N ASP A 74 -22.89 2.01 6.05
CA ASP A 74 -22.12 0.90 5.48
C ASP A 74 -20.94 1.40 4.64
N ALA A 75 -21.16 2.42 3.81
CA ALA A 75 -20.09 3.06 3.04
C ALA A 75 -19.00 3.67 3.95
N TRP A 76 -19.41 4.29 5.06
CA TRP A 76 -18.48 4.87 6.03
C TRP A 76 -17.68 3.80 6.78
N ASP A 77 -18.29 2.67 7.14
CA ASP A 77 -17.62 1.54 7.79
C ASP A 77 -16.59 0.90 6.87
N ARG A 78 -16.93 0.71 5.58
CA ARG A 78 -15.97 0.28 4.57
C ARG A 78 -14.81 1.26 4.43
N PHE A 79 -15.08 2.55 4.51
CA PHE A 79 -14.03 3.57 4.45
C PHE A 79 -13.12 3.52 5.69
N CYS A 80 -13.66 3.30 6.90
CA CYS A 80 -12.88 3.05 8.11
C CYS A 80 -11.99 1.81 7.97
N PHE A 81 -12.54 0.73 7.41
CA PHE A 81 -11.77 -0.48 7.11
C PHE A 81 -10.60 -0.19 6.16
N PHE A 82 -10.84 0.47 5.03
CA PHE A 82 -9.78 0.80 4.07
C PHE A 82 -8.73 1.75 4.65
N ALA A 83 -9.15 2.76 5.40
CA ALA A 83 -8.24 3.68 6.07
C ALA A 83 -7.32 2.94 7.05
N THR A 84 -7.88 2.01 7.82
CA THR A 84 -7.14 1.15 8.76
C THR A 84 -6.20 0.22 8.02
N PHE A 85 -6.66 -0.46 6.98
CA PHE A 85 -5.87 -1.38 6.17
C PHE A 85 -4.66 -0.69 5.53
N VAL A 86 -4.89 0.44 4.84
CA VAL A 86 -3.81 1.20 4.19
C VAL A 86 -2.81 1.75 5.20
N SER A 87 -3.30 2.17 6.38
CA SER A 87 -2.44 2.65 7.46
C SER A 87 -1.59 1.53 8.04
N ALA A 88 -2.15 0.35 8.26
CA ALA A 88 -1.43 -0.84 8.72
C ALA A 88 -0.35 -1.26 7.72
N LEU A 89 -0.68 -1.28 6.41
CA LEU A 89 0.32 -1.51 5.36
C LEU A 89 1.42 -0.45 5.35
N GLY A 90 1.07 0.82 5.60
CA GLY A 90 2.03 1.90 5.74
C GLY A 90 3.02 1.68 6.89
N LEU A 91 2.52 1.24 8.05
CA LEU A 91 3.36 0.89 9.21
C LEU A 91 4.26 -0.30 8.92
N LEU A 92 3.71 -1.36 8.32
CA LEU A 92 4.48 -2.54 7.90
C LEU A 92 5.61 -2.14 6.95
N ARG A 93 5.31 -1.31 5.95
CA ARG A 93 6.29 -0.80 5.00
C ARG A 93 7.42 -0.03 5.69
N VAL A 94 7.09 0.91 6.58
CA VAL A 94 8.09 1.71 7.30
C VAL A 94 8.99 0.82 8.16
N SER A 95 8.41 -0.16 8.85
CA SER A 95 9.14 -1.14 9.66
C SER A 95 10.06 -2.00 8.80
N ALA A 96 9.56 -2.51 7.68
CA ALA A 96 10.33 -3.31 6.73
C ALA A 96 11.52 -2.53 6.15
N MET A 97 11.32 -1.28 5.73
CA MET A 97 12.40 -0.45 5.18
C MET A 97 13.49 -0.12 6.21
N ARG A 98 13.17 -0.08 7.50
CA ARG A 98 14.14 0.11 8.59
C ARG A 98 14.88 -1.16 8.96
N SER A 99 14.38 -2.33 8.60
CA SER A 99 14.98 -3.62 8.92
C SER A 99 16.35 -3.78 8.24
N ARG A 100 17.36 -4.18 9.02
CA ARG A 100 18.68 -4.54 8.50
C ARG A 100 18.59 -5.77 7.60
N LEU A 101 17.80 -6.76 8.00
CA LEU A 101 17.61 -8.00 7.26
C LEU A 101 17.12 -7.73 5.83
N ILE A 102 16.14 -6.84 5.66
CA ILE A 102 15.60 -6.48 4.35
C ILE A 102 16.66 -5.79 3.48
N ARG A 103 17.46 -4.91 4.08
CA ARG A 103 18.55 -4.24 3.36
C ARG A 103 19.66 -5.23 2.94
N ASP A 104 20.03 -6.13 3.83
CA ASP A 104 21.09 -7.11 3.57
C ASP A 104 20.64 -8.10 2.51
N ALA A 105 19.42 -8.62 2.60
CA ALA A 105 18.82 -9.46 1.58
C ALA A 105 18.73 -8.75 0.21
N GLY A 106 18.35 -7.47 0.19
CA GLY A 106 18.35 -6.66 -1.03
C GLY A 106 19.75 -6.52 -1.66
N GLN A 107 20.79 -6.35 -0.83
CA GLN A 107 22.17 -6.29 -1.32
C GLN A 107 22.63 -7.62 -1.93
N VAL A 108 22.25 -8.75 -1.35
CA VAL A 108 22.56 -10.08 -1.88
C VAL A 108 21.96 -10.25 -3.26
N LEU A 109 20.71 -9.81 -3.49
CA LEU A 109 20.05 -9.88 -4.80
C LEU A 109 20.78 -9.06 -5.89
N ILE A 110 21.29 -7.90 -5.52
CA ILE A 110 21.96 -7.00 -6.47
C ILE A 110 23.39 -7.45 -6.78
N ARG A 111 24.07 -8.06 -5.81
CA ARG A 111 25.48 -8.52 -5.94
C ARG A 111 25.65 -9.85 -6.65
N GLN A 112 24.58 -10.44 -7.19
CA GLN A 112 24.63 -11.71 -7.92
C GLN A 112 25.52 -11.64 -9.18
N ARG A 113 25.98 -12.81 -9.63
CA ARG A 113 26.70 -12.97 -10.91
C ARG A 113 25.86 -12.42 -12.07
N PRO A 114 26.47 -11.90 -13.14
CA PRO A 114 25.73 -11.24 -14.24
C PRO A 114 24.59 -12.08 -14.83
N THR A 115 24.76 -13.40 -14.95
CA THR A 115 23.75 -14.33 -15.48
C THR A 115 22.55 -14.50 -14.57
N TRP A 116 22.76 -14.53 -13.26
CA TRP A 116 21.71 -14.72 -12.26
C TRP A 116 21.12 -13.42 -11.75
N ARG A 117 21.76 -12.29 -12.00
CA ARG A 117 21.35 -10.99 -11.49
C ARG A 117 19.95 -10.59 -11.96
N TYR A 118 19.63 -10.83 -13.23
CA TYR A 118 18.32 -10.49 -13.77
C TYR A 118 17.19 -11.32 -13.13
N PRO A 119 17.21 -12.67 -13.16
CA PRO A 119 16.14 -13.46 -12.56
C PRO A 119 16.03 -13.27 -11.03
N THR A 120 17.16 -13.22 -10.32
CA THR A 120 17.12 -13.00 -8.85
C THR A 120 16.58 -11.62 -8.48
N LEU A 121 16.91 -10.57 -9.26
CA LEU A 121 16.38 -9.24 -9.01
C LEU A 121 14.88 -9.15 -9.35
N SER A 122 14.42 -9.80 -10.43
CA SER A 122 13.00 -9.88 -10.77
C SER A 122 12.20 -10.63 -9.70
N LEU A 123 12.61 -11.84 -9.34
CA LEU A 123 11.92 -12.63 -8.31
C LEU A 123 11.99 -11.95 -6.92
N GLY A 124 13.16 -11.42 -6.58
CA GLY A 124 13.35 -10.66 -5.36
C GLY A 124 12.44 -9.44 -5.29
N SER A 125 12.33 -8.67 -6.39
CA SER A 125 11.44 -7.52 -6.45
C SER A 125 9.96 -7.90 -6.35
N ALA A 126 9.55 -9.04 -6.89
CA ALA A 126 8.20 -9.57 -6.73
C ALA A 126 7.94 -9.90 -5.25
N LEU A 127 8.80 -10.70 -4.61
CA LEU A 127 8.65 -11.11 -3.21
C LEU A 127 8.69 -9.92 -2.24
N PHE A 128 9.68 -9.03 -2.39
CA PHE A 128 9.76 -7.83 -1.55
C PHE A 128 8.61 -6.85 -1.84
N GLY A 129 8.12 -6.81 -3.10
CA GLY A 129 6.97 -6.02 -3.51
C GLY A 129 5.69 -6.43 -2.81
N MET A 130 5.51 -7.72 -2.51
CA MET A 130 4.37 -8.21 -1.75
C MET A 130 4.30 -7.63 -0.33
N ILE A 131 5.45 -7.41 0.31
CA ILE A 131 5.54 -6.94 1.70
C ILE A 131 5.70 -5.42 1.75
N VAL A 132 6.65 -4.88 0.99
CA VAL A 132 7.05 -3.46 1.06
C VAL A 132 6.29 -2.60 0.07
N ASN A 133 5.60 -3.22 -0.89
CA ASN A 133 4.85 -2.57 -1.97
C ASN A 133 5.76 -1.58 -2.75
N ILE A 134 5.25 -0.42 -3.14
CA ILE A 134 6.00 0.62 -3.88
C ILE A 134 7.35 0.98 -3.21
N GLY A 135 7.49 0.76 -1.90
CA GLY A 135 8.74 0.99 -1.18
C GLY A 135 9.93 0.21 -1.70
N VAL A 136 9.70 -0.95 -2.33
CA VAL A 136 10.77 -1.77 -2.92
C VAL A 136 11.48 -1.02 -4.06
N LEU A 137 10.75 -0.24 -4.84
CA LEU A 137 11.32 0.54 -5.95
C LEU A 137 12.34 1.57 -5.44
N ASN A 138 12.01 2.28 -4.36
CA ASN A 138 12.92 3.22 -3.74
C ASN A 138 14.13 2.52 -3.11
N LEU A 139 13.90 1.39 -2.43
CA LEU A 139 14.94 0.63 -1.77
C LEU A 139 15.94 0.06 -2.79
N PHE A 140 15.46 -0.73 -3.74
CA PHE A 140 16.31 -1.37 -4.75
C PHE A 140 16.87 -0.36 -5.76
N GLY A 141 16.11 0.67 -6.14
CA GLY A 141 16.59 1.74 -7.00
C GLY A 141 17.84 2.41 -6.41
N ALA A 142 17.79 2.82 -5.15
CA ALA A 142 18.93 3.41 -4.45
C ALA A 142 20.11 2.42 -4.33
N MET A 143 19.84 1.14 -4.09
CA MET A 143 20.89 0.11 -4.02
C MET A 143 21.53 -0.16 -5.40
N ILE A 144 20.73 -0.21 -6.47
CA ILE A 144 21.21 -0.38 -7.85
C ILE A 144 22.15 0.77 -8.20
N GLN A 145 21.76 2.02 -7.95
CA GLN A 145 22.58 3.18 -8.22
C GLN A 145 23.92 3.14 -7.45
N ARG A 146 23.89 2.80 -6.18
CA ARG A 146 25.11 2.67 -5.35
C ARG A 146 26.02 1.53 -5.81
N SER A 147 25.47 0.41 -6.26
CA SER A 147 26.23 -0.76 -6.72
C SER A 147 26.80 -0.59 -8.13
N ASN A 148 26.19 0.25 -8.94
CA ASN A 148 26.54 0.50 -10.34
C ASN A 148 27.46 1.74 -10.48
N SER A 149 28.58 1.72 -9.77
CA SER A 149 29.57 2.79 -9.89
C SER A 149 30.34 2.71 -11.22
N LEU A 150 30.90 3.84 -11.66
CA LEU A 150 31.74 3.91 -12.88
C LEU A 150 32.94 2.94 -12.79
N LYS A 151 33.52 2.81 -11.59
CA LYS A 151 34.59 1.83 -11.32
C LYS A 151 34.12 0.38 -11.55
N ALA A 152 32.91 0.05 -11.11
CA ALA A 152 32.32 -1.27 -11.34
C ALA A 152 31.98 -1.54 -12.82
N ALA A 153 31.86 -0.50 -13.63
CA ALA A 153 31.66 -0.56 -15.09
C ALA A 153 32.97 -0.51 -15.90
N GLY A 154 34.13 -0.62 -15.22
CA GLY A 154 35.43 -0.55 -15.89
C GLY A 154 35.80 0.84 -16.43
N GLY A 155 35.19 1.90 -15.94
CA GLY A 155 35.38 3.29 -16.42
C GLY A 155 34.51 3.70 -17.58
N ASP A 156 33.70 2.79 -18.16
CA ASP A 156 32.84 3.05 -19.30
C ASP A 156 31.43 3.47 -18.86
N ARG A 157 31.03 4.70 -19.23
CA ARG A 157 29.70 5.25 -18.93
C ARG A 157 28.57 4.58 -19.72
N ALA A 158 28.84 4.10 -20.94
CA ALA A 158 27.83 3.42 -21.75
C ALA A 158 27.50 2.05 -21.14
N ILE A 159 28.51 1.31 -20.68
CA ILE A 159 28.32 0.04 -19.96
C ILE A 159 27.58 0.27 -18.65
N GLN A 160 27.92 1.35 -17.90
CA GLN A 160 27.23 1.71 -16.67
C GLN A 160 25.73 1.96 -16.93
N ALA A 161 25.38 2.75 -17.92
CA ALA A 161 23.99 3.09 -18.27
C ALA A 161 23.18 1.85 -18.71
N VAL A 162 23.75 1.02 -19.56
CA VAL A 162 23.10 -0.23 -20.02
C VAL A 162 22.85 -1.19 -18.84
N ARG A 163 23.82 -1.33 -17.94
CA ARG A 163 23.72 -2.17 -16.75
C ARG A 163 22.62 -1.65 -15.80
N GLU A 164 22.58 -0.34 -15.55
CA GLU A 164 21.56 0.29 -14.73
C GLU A 164 20.16 0.05 -15.28
N ARG A 165 19.97 0.34 -16.58
CA ARG A 165 18.70 0.12 -17.27
C ARG A 165 18.23 -1.33 -17.17
N ARG A 166 19.10 -2.32 -17.37
CA ARG A 166 18.77 -3.75 -17.27
C ARG A 166 18.34 -4.12 -15.84
N MET A 167 19.03 -3.63 -14.82
CA MET A 167 18.68 -3.90 -13.42
C MET A 167 17.35 -3.24 -13.02
N ILE A 168 17.13 -1.99 -13.44
CA ILE A 168 15.86 -1.30 -13.19
C ILE A 168 14.71 -2.01 -13.91
N MET A 169 14.89 -2.44 -15.16
CA MET A 169 13.87 -3.20 -15.89
C MET A 169 13.55 -4.54 -15.24
N ALA A 170 14.55 -5.25 -14.73
CA ALA A 170 14.36 -6.51 -14.00
C ALA A 170 13.55 -6.26 -12.72
N MET A 171 13.90 -5.22 -11.96
CA MET A 171 13.18 -4.80 -10.76
C MET A 171 11.71 -4.44 -11.07
N LEU A 172 11.48 -3.62 -12.08
CA LEU A 172 10.12 -3.19 -12.46
C LEU A 172 9.25 -4.35 -12.91
N ARG A 173 9.80 -5.26 -13.72
CA ARG A 173 9.07 -6.47 -14.17
C ARG A 173 8.71 -7.37 -13.00
N GLY A 174 9.63 -7.58 -12.07
CA GLY A 174 9.32 -8.33 -10.86
C GLY A 174 8.26 -7.64 -10.00
N PHE A 175 8.41 -6.34 -9.78
CA PHE A 175 7.45 -5.56 -9.00
C PHE A 175 6.04 -5.55 -9.63
N SER A 176 5.91 -5.54 -10.96
CA SER A 176 4.61 -5.56 -11.63
C SER A 176 3.78 -6.82 -11.35
N LEU A 177 4.41 -7.91 -10.90
CA LEU A 177 3.71 -9.12 -10.46
C LEU A 177 3.20 -9.01 -9.03
N ALA A 178 3.79 -8.14 -8.20
CA ALA A 178 3.43 -8.02 -6.79
C ALA A 178 1.93 -7.70 -6.56
N PRO A 179 1.28 -6.76 -7.28
CA PRO A 179 -0.14 -6.47 -7.12
C PRO A 179 -1.07 -7.65 -7.43
N LEU A 180 -0.64 -8.56 -8.33
CA LEU A 180 -1.43 -9.72 -8.75
C LEU A 180 -1.37 -10.87 -7.75
N VAL A 181 -0.24 -11.01 -7.05
CA VAL A 181 0.04 -12.19 -6.20
C VAL A 181 0.04 -11.82 -4.71
N SER A 182 0.13 -10.53 -4.38
CA SER A 182 0.24 -10.09 -2.98
C SER A 182 -1.08 -10.24 -2.22
N PRO A 183 -1.12 -11.05 -1.16
CA PRO A 183 -2.27 -11.11 -0.26
C PRO A 183 -2.44 -9.81 0.55
N LEU A 184 -1.40 -8.99 0.63
CA LEU A 184 -1.38 -7.69 1.31
C LEU A 184 -1.65 -6.53 0.35
N GLY A 185 -2.10 -6.82 -0.87
CA GLY A 185 -2.41 -5.80 -1.88
C GLY A 185 -3.72 -5.08 -1.60
N VAL A 186 -3.73 -3.75 -1.79
CA VAL A 186 -4.97 -2.96 -1.72
C VAL A 186 -6.01 -3.50 -2.70
N THR A 187 -5.58 -3.96 -3.87
CA THR A 187 -6.45 -4.55 -4.89
C THR A 187 -7.24 -5.73 -4.36
N LEU A 188 -6.58 -6.66 -3.65
CA LEU A 188 -7.25 -7.81 -3.04
C LEU A 188 -8.25 -7.35 -1.97
N ALA A 189 -7.87 -6.40 -1.11
CA ALA A 189 -8.75 -5.87 -0.08
C ALA A 189 -10.01 -5.20 -0.68
N VAL A 190 -9.86 -4.47 -1.80
CA VAL A 190 -10.98 -3.88 -2.53
C VAL A 190 -11.89 -4.97 -3.09
N ILE A 191 -11.34 -5.99 -3.75
CA ILE A 191 -12.11 -7.10 -4.33
C ILE A 191 -12.89 -7.82 -3.22
N LEU A 192 -12.25 -8.19 -2.13
CA LEU A 192 -12.87 -8.92 -1.02
C LEU A 192 -13.97 -8.12 -0.32
N SER A 193 -13.79 -6.80 -0.18
CA SER A 193 -14.82 -5.93 0.42
C SER A 193 -15.99 -5.65 -0.52
N SER A 194 -15.75 -5.63 -1.84
CA SER A 194 -16.79 -5.35 -2.85
C SER A 194 -17.55 -6.60 -3.28
N MET A 195 -16.91 -7.76 -3.23
CA MET A 195 -17.44 -9.05 -3.67
C MET A 195 -17.16 -10.16 -2.64
N PRO A 196 -17.80 -10.15 -1.47
CA PRO A 196 -17.54 -11.14 -0.41
C PRO A 196 -17.86 -12.58 -0.86
N GLN A 197 -18.70 -12.75 -1.88
CA GLN A 197 -19.06 -14.05 -2.46
C GLN A 197 -17.89 -14.74 -3.18
N LEU A 198 -16.86 -13.98 -3.63
CA LEU A 198 -15.67 -14.59 -4.24
C LEU A 198 -14.83 -15.41 -3.27
N LEU A 199 -14.94 -15.16 -1.96
CA LEU A 199 -14.28 -15.96 -0.94
C LEU A 199 -14.79 -17.40 -0.95
N SER A 200 -16.07 -17.63 -1.24
CA SER A 200 -16.63 -18.99 -1.32
C SER A 200 -16.13 -19.78 -2.54
N LEU A 201 -15.71 -19.08 -3.62
CA LEU A 201 -15.16 -19.73 -4.82
C LEU A 201 -13.67 -20.11 -4.66
N ILE A 202 -12.95 -19.49 -3.71
CA ILE A 202 -11.53 -19.78 -3.44
C ILE A 202 -11.40 -20.98 -2.48
N HIS A 203 -12.46 -21.33 -1.77
CA HIS A 203 -12.52 -22.44 -0.81
C HIS A 203 -13.09 -23.74 -1.39
N ILE A 204 -13.24 -23.84 -2.73
CA ILE A 204 -13.61 -25.10 -3.40
C ILE A 204 -12.37 -25.94 -3.67
#